data_3ce95212e3d343b2028cc23f01687958
#
_entry.id   3ce95212e3d343b2028cc23f01687958
#
_cell.length_a   1.000
_cell.length_b   1.000
_cell.length_c   1.000
_cell.angle_alpha   90.00
_cell.angle_beta   90.00
_cell.angle_gamma   90.00
#
_symmetry.space_group_name_H-M   'P 1'
#
loop_
_entity.id
_entity.type
_entity.pdbx_description
1 polymer ?
#
loop_
_entity_poly.entity_id
_entity_poly.type
_entity_poly.pdbx_seq_one_letter_code
_entity_poly.pdbx_strand_id
1 'polypeptide(L)'
;MKHLLFLSLCVLTLLGAGCSQQSESQEPAALGLTSGGPLPGFLERIPKAPFTTRYYARRRIVQNQTRAGGVPQVFEYTERVWSNGQGGFRVEPEQLIQPTLPASQANLFLLLQSAREGFMYRVRDFRVQDLRLFLRTYQLQVIGSHLAVAGQACERLRVTSAGAGGYHELDVAPQTGLILRCVEFDANGSELGRMETLEYNATPDLSMVSLHQELPIQDLDLANTQSQLGYELRTPSFLPSGYELAKAERVDLANETWARLSYTDGAEQAFFLHRRIGGGLTVSDPLAKHNLRVFTVGPWTMLDATVNNHRFLAAGRLGKDQLQMMIESAIP
;
A
#
# COMPACT_ATOMS: atom_id res chain seq x y z
N MET A 1 -21.10 -15.03 -4.59
CA MET A 1 -20.80 -13.58 -4.64
C MET A 1 -20.66 -12.95 -3.25
N LYS A 2 -21.59 -13.12 -2.28
CA LYS A 2 -21.50 -12.49 -0.94
C LYS A 2 -20.24 -12.87 -0.15
N HIS A 3 -19.80 -14.13 -0.19
CA HIS A 3 -18.57 -14.58 0.48
C HIS A 3 -17.27 -14.02 -0.15
N LEU A 4 -17.27 -13.79 -1.46
CA LEU A 4 -16.10 -13.20 -2.16
C LEU A 4 -15.90 -11.72 -1.80
N LEU A 5 -16.99 -10.96 -1.71
CA LEU A 5 -16.96 -9.55 -1.30
C LEU A 5 -16.50 -9.41 0.16
N PHE A 6 -16.96 -10.28 1.04
CA PHE A 6 -16.58 -10.29 2.45
C PHE A 6 -15.09 -10.64 2.63
N LEU A 7 -14.60 -11.61 1.89
CA LEU A 7 -13.18 -12.01 1.94
C LEU A 7 -12.25 -10.91 1.45
N SER A 8 -12.58 -10.28 0.31
CA SER A 8 -11.81 -9.14 -0.22
C SER A 8 -11.82 -7.95 0.74
N LEU A 9 -12.94 -7.70 1.42
CA LEU A 9 -13.06 -6.63 2.39
C LEU A 9 -12.23 -6.91 3.65
N CYS A 10 -12.29 -8.13 4.20
CA CYS A 10 -11.51 -8.53 5.38
C CYS A 10 -10.01 -8.47 5.13
N VAL A 11 -9.53 -8.93 3.96
CA VAL A 11 -8.10 -8.87 3.63
C VAL A 11 -7.62 -7.44 3.45
N LEU A 12 -8.41 -6.58 2.82
CA LEU A 12 -8.06 -5.16 2.67
C LEU A 12 -8.05 -4.41 4.00
N THR A 13 -8.90 -4.81 4.95
CA THR A 13 -8.86 -4.29 6.32
C THR A 13 -7.58 -4.74 7.03
N LEU A 14 -7.15 -6.00 6.83
CA LEU A 14 -5.90 -6.54 7.34
C LEU A 14 -4.67 -5.81 6.77
N LEU A 15 -4.72 -5.40 5.51
CA LEU A 15 -3.63 -4.65 4.87
C LEU A 15 -3.55 -3.20 5.36
N GLY A 16 -4.69 -2.60 5.69
CA GLY A 16 -4.77 -1.19 6.09
C GLY A 16 -4.41 -0.88 7.55
N ALA A 17 -4.39 -1.88 8.42
CA ALA A 17 -4.10 -1.69 9.82
C ALA A 17 -2.58 -1.72 10.09
N GLY A 18 -2.00 -0.63 10.56
CA GLY A 18 -0.70 -0.57 11.22
C GLY A 18 0.56 -0.40 10.40
N CYS A 19 0.82 0.80 9.96
CA CYS A 19 2.17 1.31 9.76
C CYS A 19 2.42 2.43 10.78
N SER A 20 2.69 2.10 12.04
CA SER A 20 3.08 3.07 13.05
C SER A 20 4.47 2.73 13.58
N GLN A 21 5.32 3.75 13.47
CA GLN A 21 6.64 3.89 14.09
C GLN A 21 7.78 3.03 13.54
N GLN A 22 8.71 3.77 12.94
CA GLN A 22 10.07 3.35 12.63
C GLN A 22 10.88 3.18 13.90
N SER A 23 11.55 2.04 14.06
CA SER A 23 12.68 1.90 14.99
C SER A 23 13.87 2.67 14.41
N GLU A 24 14.47 3.54 15.23
CA GLU A 24 15.76 4.14 14.92
C GLU A 24 16.83 3.05 14.76
N SER A 25 17.38 2.94 13.57
CA SER A 25 18.54 2.10 13.30
C SER A 25 19.59 2.85 12.49
N GLN A 26 20.81 2.70 12.94
CA GLN A 26 22.12 3.19 12.51
C GLN A 26 22.28 3.58 11.03
N GLU A 27 23.05 4.67 10.82
CA GLU A 27 23.48 5.19 9.53
C GLU A 27 24.13 4.14 8.63
N PRO A 28 23.77 4.07 7.36
CA PRO A 28 24.55 3.36 6.36
C PRO A 28 25.12 4.27 5.29
N ALA A 29 26.23 3.79 4.73
CA ALA A 29 27.01 4.39 3.68
C ALA A 29 26.22 4.70 2.41
N ALA A 30 26.50 5.87 1.82
CA ALA A 30 25.90 6.37 0.60
C ALA A 30 26.16 5.46 -0.61
N LEU A 31 25.10 5.16 -1.37
CA LEU A 31 25.18 4.50 -2.67
C LEU A 31 24.40 5.27 -3.73
N GLY A 32 25.11 5.61 -4.80
CA GLY A 32 24.64 5.71 -6.16
C GLY A 32 23.59 6.76 -6.50
N LEU A 33 23.90 8.04 -6.35
CA LEU A 33 23.14 9.14 -6.98
C LEU A 33 23.74 9.45 -8.35
N THR A 34 22.97 9.32 -9.41
CA THR A 34 23.34 9.76 -10.77
C THR A 34 22.95 11.21 -11.05
N SER A 35 23.06 12.08 -10.06
CA SER A 35 23.13 13.53 -10.27
C SER A 35 23.98 14.13 -9.16
N GLY A 36 25.12 14.72 -9.50
CA GLY A 36 26.17 15.16 -8.59
C GLY A 36 25.83 16.35 -7.69
N GLY A 37 24.68 16.31 -7.00
CA GLY A 37 24.29 17.29 -6.00
C GLY A 37 23.85 16.62 -4.69
N PRO A 38 23.92 17.34 -3.55
CA PRO A 38 23.41 16.84 -2.27
C PRO A 38 21.92 16.57 -2.38
N LEU A 39 21.46 15.50 -1.71
CA LEU A 39 20.03 15.19 -1.60
C LEU A 39 19.27 16.37 -1.01
N PRO A 40 18.12 16.75 -1.58
CA PRO A 40 17.28 17.78 -0.98
C PRO A 40 16.90 17.38 0.46
N GLY A 41 17.14 18.26 1.44
CA GLY A 41 16.87 17.97 2.85
C GLY A 41 15.39 17.69 3.19
N PHE A 42 14.45 17.96 2.26
CA PHE A 42 13.05 17.61 2.45
C PHE A 42 12.75 16.11 2.27
N LEU A 43 13.65 15.33 1.66
CA LEU A 43 13.44 13.89 1.46
C LEU A 43 13.28 13.14 2.79
N GLU A 44 13.96 13.57 3.84
CA GLU A 44 13.84 12.97 5.18
C GLU A 44 12.44 13.15 5.79
N ARG A 45 11.66 14.12 5.29
CA ARG A 45 10.30 14.39 5.76
C ARG A 45 9.27 13.50 5.09
N ILE A 46 9.51 13.05 3.84
CA ILE A 46 8.52 12.32 3.04
C ILE A 46 7.97 11.09 3.77
N PRO A 47 8.77 10.20 4.40
CA PRO A 47 8.24 9.02 5.08
C PRO A 47 7.30 9.36 6.23
N LYS A 48 7.56 10.45 6.94
CA LYS A 48 6.83 10.85 8.15
C LYS A 48 5.64 11.76 7.84
N ALA A 49 5.69 12.52 6.75
CA ALA A 49 4.74 13.58 6.42
C ALA A 49 3.26 13.16 6.53
N PRO A 50 2.82 12.02 6.01
CA PRO A 50 1.42 11.62 6.10
C PRO A 50 0.90 11.43 7.52
N PHE A 51 1.80 11.13 8.47
CA PHE A 51 1.45 10.82 9.86
C PHE A 51 1.67 11.99 10.81
N THR A 52 2.58 12.92 10.46
CA THR A 52 2.99 14.03 11.32
C THR A 52 2.47 15.39 10.86
N THR A 53 1.83 15.45 9.69
CA THR A 53 1.27 16.69 9.17
C THR A 53 -0.25 16.69 9.36
N ARG A 54 -0.77 17.75 10.02
CA ARG A 54 -2.20 18.03 10.07
C ARG A 54 -2.60 18.70 8.77
N TYR A 55 -3.62 18.16 8.08
CA TYR A 55 -4.13 18.74 6.84
C TYR A 55 -5.52 18.23 6.47
N TYR A 56 -6.17 18.97 5.60
CA TYR A 56 -7.26 18.54 4.75
C TYR A 56 -6.80 18.63 3.29
N ALA A 57 -7.19 17.66 2.49
CA ALA A 57 -7.01 17.69 1.05
C ALA A 57 -8.22 17.11 0.33
N ARG A 58 -8.67 17.74 -0.75
CA ARG A 58 -9.53 17.13 -1.74
C ARG A 58 -8.67 16.65 -2.89
N ARG A 59 -8.80 15.39 -3.25
CA ARG A 59 -7.92 14.76 -4.24
C ARG A 59 -8.72 14.16 -5.40
N ARG A 60 -8.10 14.14 -6.56
CA ARG A 60 -8.54 13.40 -7.75
C ARG A 60 -7.69 12.16 -7.87
N ILE A 61 -8.35 11.02 -8.03
CA ILE A 61 -7.71 9.73 -8.21
C ILE A 61 -8.06 9.19 -9.58
N VAL A 62 -7.05 8.81 -10.35
CA VAL A 62 -7.20 8.14 -11.65
C VAL A 62 -6.45 6.81 -11.57
N GLN A 63 -7.12 5.73 -11.95
CA GLN A 63 -6.54 4.38 -11.98
C GLN A 63 -6.88 3.72 -13.30
N ASN A 64 -5.85 3.36 -14.05
CA ASN A 64 -5.98 2.57 -15.26
C ASN A 64 -5.89 1.09 -14.89
N GLN A 65 -6.97 0.35 -15.08
CA GLN A 65 -7.05 -1.06 -14.74
C GLN A 65 -7.28 -1.88 -16.00
N THR A 66 -6.56 -2.98 -16.12
CA THR A 66 -6.86 -3.98 -17.16
C THR A 66 -7.73 -5.07 -16.53
N ARG A 67 -8.98 -5.18 -16.95
CA ARG A 67 -9.87 -6.27 -16.49
C ARG A 67 -9.43 -7.62 -17.07
N ALA A 68 -9.88 -8.70 -16.43
CA ALA A 68 -9.81 -10.02 -17.01
C ALA A 68 -10.45 -9.99 -18.40
N GLY A 69 -9.67 -10.29 -19.45
CA GLY A 69 -10.08 -10.12 -20.85
C GLY A 69 -9.37 -8.99 -21.59
N GLY A 70 -8.45 -8.26 -20.93
CA GLY A 70 -7.54 -7.31 -21.58
C GLY A 70 -8.14 -5.95 -21.95
N VAL A 71 -9.39 -5.66 -21.55
CA VAL A 71 -10.01 -4.36 -21.82
C VAL A 71 -9.57 -3.35 -20.76
N PRO A 72 -8.83 -2.27 -21.13
CA PRO A 72 -8.49 -1.20 -20.20
C PRO A 72 -9.76 -0.49 -19.70
N GLN A 73 -9.82 -0.22 -18.42
CA GLN A 73 -10.87 0.58 -17.82
C GLN A 73 -10.25 1.65 -16.94
N VAL A 74 -10.66 2.89 -17.14
CA VAL A 74 -10.26 4.03 -16.31
C VAL A 74 -11.29 4.19 -15.19
N PHE A 75 -10.80 4.24 -13.95
CA PHE A 75 -11.56 4.70 -12.81
C PHE A 75 -11.03 6.06 -12.40
N GLU A 76 -11.92 7.03 -12.38
CA GLU A 76 -11.63 8.38 -11.95
C GLU A 76 -12.67 8.80 -10.92
N TYR A 77 -12.22 9.25 -9.75
CA TYR A 77 -13.08 9.73 -8.68
C TYR A 77 -12.40 10.79 -7.84
N THR A 78 -13.21 11.56 -7.10
CA THR A 78 -12.70 12.48 -6.08
C THR A 78 -12.88 11.88 -4.68
N GLU A 79 -12.00 12.29 -3.78
CA GLU A 79 -12.06 11.94 -2.37
C GLU A 79 -11.58 13.09 -1.49
N ARG A 80 -12.03 13.12 -0.26
CA ARG A 80 -11.54 14.01 0.79
C ARG A 80 -10.66 13.25 1.75
N VAL A 81 -9.59 13.87 2.19
CA VAL A 81 -8.67 13.31 3.18
C VAL A 81 -8.46 14.30 4.30
N TRP A 82 -8.52 13.81 5.53
CA TRP A 82 -8.16 14.55 6.74
C TRP A 82 -7.09 13.79 7.49
N SER A 83 -6.14 14.51 8.06
CA SER A 83 -5.13 14.00 8.97
C SER A 83 -4.99 14.94 10.16
N ASN A 84 -4.89 14.39 11.37
CA ASN A 84 -4.65 15.18 12.58
C ASN A 84 -3.16 15.40 12.86
N GLY A 85 -2.26 14.81 12.08
CA GLY A 85 -0.82 14.86 12.31
C GLY A 85 -0.33 14.02 13.50
N GLN A 86 -1.17 13.11 14.00
CA GLN A 86 -0.88 12.21 15.12
C GLN A 86 -1.28 10.75 14.79
N GLY A 87 -1.33 10.42 13.49
CA GLY A 87 -1.71 9.09 12.99
C GLY A 87 -3.21 8.90 12.75
N GLY A 88 -4.09 9.75 13.29
CA GLY A 88 -5.53 9.72 13.00
C GLY A 88 -5.83 10.33 11.62
N PHE A 89 -6.68 9.68 10.86
CA PHE A 89 -7.04 10.10 9.49
C PHE A 89 -8.50 9.76 9.15
N ARG A 90 -8.98 10.36 8.08
CA ARG A 90 -10.25 10.02 7.42
C ARG A 90 -10.08 10.12 5.91
N VAL A 91 -10.62 9.17 5.16
CA VAL A 91 -10.72 9.23 3.69
C VAL A 91 -12.17 8.99 3.27
N GLU A 92 -12.75 9.95 2.60
CA GLU A 92 -14.13 9.89 2.09
C GLU A 92 -14.16 10.03 0.57
N PRO A 93 -14.42 8.97 -0.18
CA PRO A 93 -14.73 9.07 -1.60
C PRO A 93 -16.02 9.90 -1.80
N GLU A 94 -15.97 10.89 -2.70
CA GLU A 94 -17.07 11.83 -2.92
C GLU A 94 -17.88 11.50 -4.17
N GLN A 95 -17.19 11.37 -5.31
CA GLN A 95 -17.84 11.30 -6.60
C GLN A 95 -17.05 10.39 -7.55
N LEU A 96 -17.72 9.42 -8.15
CA LEU A 96 -17.20 8.67 -9.29
C LEU A 96 -17.43 9.51 -10.56
N ILE A 97 -16.34 9.81 -11.29
CA ILE A 97 -16.35 10.60 -12.52
C ILE A 97 -16.36 9.64 -13.72
N GLN A 98 -15.50 8.61 -13.67
CA GLN A 98 -15.41 7.56 -14.70
C GLN A 98 -15.26 6.19 -14.03
N PRO A 99 -15.83 5.13 -14.62
CA PRO A 99 -16.75 5.15 -15.76
C PRO A 99 -18.13 5.74 -15.38
N THR A 100 -18.88 6.24 -16.34
CA THR A 100 -20.27 6.63 -16.12
C THR A 100 -21.09 5.39 -15.80
N LEU A 101 -21.56 5.29 -14.56
CA LEU A 101 -22.37 4.19 -14.04
C LEU A 101 -23.74 4.67 -13.61
N PRO A 102 -24.77 3.79 -13.59
CA PRO A 102 -26.02 4.08 -12.90
C PRO A 102 -25.76 4.47 -11.43
N ALA A 103 -26.55 5.38 -10.87
CA ALA A 103 -26.34 5.95 -9.53
C ALA A 103 -26.17 4.87 -8.45
N SER A 104 -26.94 3.79 -8.49
CA SER A 104 -26.84 2.68 -7.54
C SER A 104 -25.47 1.98 -7.60
N GLN A 105 -24.90 1.82 -8.79
CA GLN A 105 -23.57 1.20 -8.98
C GLN A 105 -22.45 2.16 -8.59
N ALA A 106 -22.58 3.45 -8.92
CA ALA A 106 -21.65 4.49 -8.49
C ALA A 106 -21.60 4.59 -6.96
N ASN A 107 -22.77 4.61 -6.29
CA ASN A 107 -22.86 4.62 -4.83
C ASN A 107 -22.24 3.34 -4.20
N LEU A 108 -22.48 2.17 -4.79
CA LEU A 108 -21.85 0.93 -4.33
C LEU A 108 -20.32 0.99 -4.47
N PHE A 109 -19.81 1.54 -5.58
CA PHE A 109 -18.37 1.74 -5.75
C PHE A 109 -17.80 2.62 -4.63
N LEU A 110 -18.41 3.80 -4.37
CA LEU A 110 -17.96 4.72 -3.33
C LEU A 110 -18.04 4.10 -1.94
N LEU A 111 -19.11 3.35 -1.64
CA LEU A 111 -19.24 2.61 -0.38
C LEU A 111 -18.11 1.57 -0.20
N LEU A 112 -17.78 0.82 -1.26
CA LEU A 112 -16.70 -0.15 -1.23
C LEU A 112 -15.32 0.52 -1.04
N GLN A 113 -15.11 1.70 -1.62
CA GLN A 113 -13.89 2.47 -1.36
C GLN A 113 -13.85 2.95 0.10
N SER A 114 -14.94 3.52 0.63
CA SER A 114 -15.03 3.95 2.03
C SER A 114 -14.72 2.81 3.01
N ALA A 115 -15.19 1.61 2.73
CA ALA A 115 -14.89 0.42 3.55
C ALA A 115 -13.40 0.02 3.53
N ARG A 116 -12.59 0.62 2.65
CA ARG A 116 -11.14 0.38 2.50
C ARG A 116 -10.31 1.59 2.94
N GLU A 117 -10.83 2.43 3.78
CA GLU A 117 -10.24 3.70 4.19
C GLU A 117 -8.78 3.54 4.65
N GLY A 118 -8.49 2.59 5.53
CA GLY A 118 -7.14 2.31 6.01
C GLY A 118 -6.18 1.94 4.88
N PHE A 119 -6.62 1.07 3.95
CA PHE A 119 -5.85 0.72 2.76
C PHE A 119 -5.62 1.94 1.86
N MET A 120 -6.65 2.74 1.59
CA MET A 120 -6.53 3.92 0.73
C MET A 120 -5.55 4.93 1.30
N TYR A 121 -5.58 5.16 2.60
CA TYR A 121 -4.70 6.14 3.22
C TYR A 121 -3.25 5.64 3.35
N ARG A 122 -3.05 4.35 3.65
CA ARG A 122 -1.72 3.85 4.05
C ARG A 122 -0.96 3.14 2.94
N VAL A 123 -1.67 2.57 1.98
CA VAL A 123 -1.08 1.56 1.07
C VAL A 123 -1.29 1.89 -0.40
N ARG A 124 -2.45 2.41 -0.78
CA ARG A 124 -2.80 2.66 -2.19
C ARG A 124 -1.88 3.66 -2.86
N ASP A 125 -1.62 4.78 -2.17
CA ASP A 125 -0.85 5.88 -2.72
C ASP A 125 0.65 5.60 -2.58
N PHE A 126 1.44 6.13 -3.52
CA PHE A 126 2.90 6.06 -3.42
C PHE A 126 3.39 6.67 -2.10
N ARG A 127 4.25 5.95 -1.40
CA ARG A 127 4.84 6.38 -0.13
C ARG A 127 6.27 5.89 -0.03
N VAL A 128 7.12 6.70 0.56
CA VAL A 128 8.42 6.22 1.05
C VAL A 128 8.20 5.58 2.42
N GLN A 129 8.43 4.29 2.53
CA GLN A 129 8.24 3.49 3.74
C GLN A 129 9.53 3.45 4.58
N ASP A 130 10.66 3.23 3.91
CA ASP A 130 12.00 3.23 4.47
C ASP A 130 12.91 4.06 3.56
N LEU A 131 13.37 5.19 4.03
CA LEU A 131 14.18 6.11 3.22
C LEU A 131 15.51 5.50 2.79
N ARG A 132 16.16 4.73 3.68
CA ARG A 132 17.45 4.11 3.39
C ARG A 132 17.31 3.08 2.27
N LEU A 133 16.31 2.22 2.40
CA LEU A 133 16.02 1.18 1.41
C LEU A 133 15.55 1.82 0.08
N PHE A 134 14.74 2.85 0.16
CA PHE A 134 14.27 3.62 -0.99
C PHE A 134 15.43 4.22 -1.78
N LEU A 135 16.39 4.88 -1.11
CA LEU A 135 17.56 5.46 -1.76
C LEU A 135 18.53 4.39 -2.34
N ARG A 136 18.48 3.16 -1.85
CA ARG A 136 19.23 2.03 -2.40
C ARG A 136 18.58 1.43 -3.64
N THR A 137 17.24 1.42 -3.69
CA THR A 137 16.44 0.73 -4.71
C THR A 137 16.02 1.64 -5.85
N TYR A 138 15.87 2.94 -5.58
CA TYR A 138 15.34 3.91 -6.55
C TYR A 138 16.36 4.99 -6.90
N GLN A 139 16.33 5.39 -8.16
CA GLN A 139 17.03 6.57 -8.65
C GLN A 139 16.12 7.78 -8.55
N LEU A 140 16.65 8.89 -8.05
CA LEU A 140 15.93 10.15 -7.84
C LEU A 140 16.52 11.25 -8.71
N GLN A 141 15.65 12.01 -9.36
CA GLN A 141 16.02 13.20 -10.13
C GLN A 141 15.04 14.32 -9.84
N VAL A 142 15.54 15.51 -9.47
CA VAL A 142 14.74 16.74 -9.46
C VAL A 142 14.57 17.20 -10.90
N ILE A 143 13.33 17.23 -11.40
CA ILE A 143 12.99 17.59 -12.79
C ILE A 143 12.20 18.89 -12.90
N GLY A 144 11.82 19.50 -11.77
CA GLY A 144 11.13 20.80 -11.74
C GLY A 144 11.12 21.38 -10.35
N SER A 145 11.23 22.71 -10.27
CA SER A 145 11.22 23.47 -9.03
C SER A 145 10.17 24.57 -9.09
N HIS A 146 9.73 25.02 -7.90
CA HIS A 146 8.76 26.12 -7.76
C HIS A 146 7.41 25.88 -8.46
N LEU A 147 7.00 24.61 -8.58
CA LEU A 147 5.68 24.26 -9.09
C LEU A 147 4.61 24.56 -8.03
N ALA A 148 3.38 24.75 -8.46
CA ALA A 148 2.27 24.95 -7.53
C ALA A 148 1.23 23.83 -7.69
N VAL A 149 0.91 23.12 -6.57
CA VAL A 149 -0.19 22.16 -6.50
C VAL A 149 -1.12 22.59 -5.37
N ALA A 150 -2.39 22.84 -5.67
CA ALA A 150 -3.38 23.35 -4.73
C ALA A 150 -2.89 24.55 -3.90
N GLY A 151 -2.17 25.47 -4.54
CA GLY A 151 -1.60 26.68 -3.92
C GLY A 151 -0.34 26.45 -3.08
N GLN A 152 0.18 25.21 -3.00
CA GLN A 152 1.41 24.87 -2.29
C GLN A 152 2.59 24.82 -3.24
N ALA A 153 3.72 25.46 -2.86
CA ALA A 153 4.96 25.34 -3.60
C ALA A 153 5.49 23.90 -3.52
N CYS A 154 5.88 23.34 -4.66
CA CYS A 154 6.34 21.94 -4.78
C CYS A 154 7.64 21.86 -5.58
N GLU A 155 8.41 20.82 -5.27
CA GLU A 155 9.52 20.31 -6.06
C GLU A 155 9.07 19.02 -6.77
N ARG A 156 9.37 18.89 -8.07
CA ARG A 156 9.05 17.68 -8.81
C ARG A 156 10.22 16.73 -8.84
N LEU A 157 9.97 15.53 -8.36
CA LEU A 157 10.92 14.43 -8.37
C LEU A 157 10.47 13.37 -9.40
N ARG A 158 11.40 12.89 -10.19
CA ARG A 158 11.23 11.61 -10.89
C ARG A 158 11.91 10.52 -10.07
N VAL A 159 11.15 9.45 -9.84
CA VAL A 159 11.56 8.27 -9.08
C VAL A 159 11.52 7.07 -10.01
N THR A 160 12.66 6.48 -10.30
CA THR A 160 12.78 5.34 -11.22
C THR A 160 13.27 4.11 -10.46
N SER A 161 12.52 3.01 -10.53
CA SER A 161 12.96 1.73 -9.97
C SER A 161 14.03 1.11 -10.86
N ALA A 162 15.09 0.59 -10.24
CA ALA A 162 16.18 -0.07 -10.96
C ALA A 162 15.74 -1.36 -11.70
N GLY A 163 14.61 -1.98 -11.32
CA GLY A 163 14.17 -3.28 -11.84
C GLY A 163 12.85 -3.30 -12.61
N ALA A 164 11.98 -2.30 -12.45
CA ALA A 164 10.60 -2.39 -12.92
C ALA A 164 10.31 -1.71 -14.27
N GLY A 165 11.26 -0.96 -14.82
CA GLY A 165 11.11 -0.29 -16.14
C GLY A 165 10.12 0.87 -16.19
N GLY A 166 9.39 1.16 -15.09
CA GLY A 166 8.49 2.30 -14.94
C GLY A 166 9.06 3.38 -14.01
N TYR A 167 8.35 4.50 -13.88
CA TYR A 167 8.76 5.59 -12.99
C TYR A 167 7.55 6.32 -12.41
N HIS A 168 7.81 7.08 -11.34
CA HIS A 168 6.83 7.99 -10.76
C HIS A 168 7.31 9.43 -10.89
N GLU A 169 6.38 10.35 -11.09
CA GLU A 169 6.59 11.78 -10.91
C GLU A 169 5.83 12.27 -9.68
N LEU A 170 6.57 12.81 -8.72
CA LEU A 170 6.04 13.25 -7.43
C LEU A 170 6.20 14.76 -7.31
N ASP A 171 5.11 15.49 -7.05
CA ASP A 171 5.19 16.88 -6.62
C ASP A 171 5.10 16.89 -5.08
N VAL A 172 6.22 17.26 -4.46
CA VAL A 172 6.42 17.22 -3.02
C VAL A 172 6.47 18.64 -2.47
N ALA A 173 5.69 18.93 -1.43
CA ALA A 173 5.77 20.18 -0.69
C ALA A 173 7.00 20.14 0.24
N PRO A 174 8.07 20.95 0.01
CA PRO A 174 9.33 20.81 0.74
C PRO A 174 9.24 21.10 2.24
N GLN A 175 8.30 21.96 2.65
CA GLN A 175 8.11 22.33 4.06
C GLN A 175 7.57 21.16 4.90
N THR A 176 6.68 20.36 4.33
CA THR A 176 5.99 19.28 5.02
C THR A 176 6.50 17.89 4.64
N GLY A 177 7.00 17.71 3.40
CA GLY A 177 7.30 16.41 2.81
C GLY A 177 6.06 15.72 2.22
N LEU A 178 4.87 16.36 2.24
CA LEU A 178 3.67 15.77 1.65
C LEU A 178 3.79 15.68 0.13
N ILE A 179 3.46 14.52 -0.40
CA ILE A 179 3.29 14.30 -1.84
C ILE A 179 1.88 14.79 -2.19
N LEU A 180 1.80 15.90 -2.92
CA LEU A 180 0.53 16.51 -3.33
C LEU A 180 0.06 16.04 -4.70
N ARG A 181 0.97 15.53 -5.52
CA ARG A 181 0.67 14.87 -6.78
C ARG A 181 1.63 13.70 -6.99
N CYS A 182 1.10 12.59 -7.45
CA CYS A 182 1.87 11.43 -7.88
C CYS A 182 1.29 10.94 -9.21
N VAL A 183 2.12 10.77 -10.22
CA VAL A 183 1.75 10.12 -11.48
C VAL A 183 2.67 8.93 -11.69
N GLU A 184 2.08 7.78 -11.96
CA GLU A 184 2.78 6.55 -12.26
C GLU A 184 2.79 6.32 -13.76
N PHE A 185 3.95 5.94 -14.30
CA PHE A 185 4.16 5.64 -15.70
C PHE A 185 4.76 4.24 -15.88
N ASP A 186 4.37 3.58 -16.96
CA ASP A 186 5.02 2.36 -17.41
C ASP A 186 6.39 2.66 -18.08
N ALA A 187 7.09 1.59 -18.51
CA ALA A 187 8.38 1.71 -19.21
C ALA A 187 8.29 2.47 -20.54
N ASN A 188 7.11 2.58 -21.13
CA ASN A 188 6.87 3.27 -22.40
C ASN A 188 6.46 4.74 -22.17
N GLY A 189 6.33 5.18 -20.92
CA GLY A 189 5.86 6.51 -20.56
C GLY A 189 4.33 6.67 -20.61
N SER A 190 3.56 5.58 -20.66
CA SER A 190 2.11 5.63 -20.58
C SER A 190 1.68 5.76 -19.11
N GLU A 191 0.74 6.64 -18.83
CA GLU A 191 0.22 6.86 -17.48
C GLU A 191 -0.60 5.64 -17.02
N LEU A 192 -0.20 5.07 -15.87
CA LEU A 192 -0.90 3.96 -15.21
C LEU A 192 -1.87 4.45 -14.13
N GLY A 193 -1.57 5.55 -13.50
CA GLY A 193 -2.42 6.12 -12.46
C GLY A 193 -1.95 7.48 -12.00
N ARG A 194 -2.86 8.18 -11.31
CA ARG A 194 -2.60 9.52 -10.79
C ARG A 194 -3.34 9.76 -9.49
N MET A 195 -2.66 10.39 -8.55
CA MET A 195 -3.26 11.09 -7.42
C MET A 195 -2.87 12.57 -7.53
N GLU A 196 -3.83 13.47 -7.44
CA GLU A 196 -3.60 14.91 -7.53
C GLU A 196 -4.45 15.64 -6.50
N THR A 197 -3.81 16.50 -5.70
CA THR A 197 -4.50 17.36 -4.74
C THR A 197 -5.11 18.55 -5.47
N LEU A 198 -6.41 18.72 -5.36
CA LEU A 198 -7.19 19.82 -5.94
C LEU A 198 -7.33 21.00 -4.97
N GLU A 199 -7.50 20.67 -3.68
CA GLU A 199 -7.65 21.63 -2.58
C GLU A 199 -6.78 21.19 -1.41
N TYR A 200 -6.18 22.16 -0.71
CA TYR A 200 -5.35 21.90 0.45
C TYR A 200 -5.60 22.95 1.53
N ASN A 201 -5.73 22.48 2.79
CA ASN A 201 -5.81 23.33 3.97
C ASN A 201 -4.90 22.76 5.06
N ALA A 202 -3.91 23.55 5.51
CA ALA A 202 -2.96 23.15 6.54
C ALA A 202 -3.53 23.21 7.97
N THR A 203 -4.65 23.91 8.16
CA THR A 203 -5.28 24.13 9.47
C THR A 203 -6.77 23.76 9.46
N PRO A 204 -7.14 22.52 9.08
CA PRO A 204 -8.54 22.15 9.03
C PRO A 204 -9.20 22.13 10.40
N ASP A 205 -10.48 22.48 10.45
CA ASP A 205 -11.31 22.13 11.60
C ASP A 205 -11.65 20.64 11.54
N LEU A 206 -11.23 19.90 12.58
CA LEU A 206 -11.46 18.45 12.69
C LEU A 206 -12.53 18.11 13.71
N SER A 207 -13.18 19.10 14.33
CA SER A 207 -14.15 18.88 15.42
C SER A 207 -15.32 17.98 15.02
N MET A 208 -15.73 18.05 13.74
CA MET A 208 -16.84 17.28 13.18
C MET A 208 -16.39 16.05 12.38
N VAL A 209 -15.10 15.74 12.36
CA VAL A 209 -14.55 14.64 11.57
C VAL A 209 -14.27 13.43 12.47
N SER A 210 -15.03 12.36 12.26
CA SER A 210 -14.72 11.07 12.92
C SER A 210 -13.50 10.45 12.26
N LEU A 211 -12.36 10.58 12.91
CA LEU A 211 -11.12 10.02 12.41
C LEU A 211 -11.08 8.50 12.62
N HIS A 212 -10.53 7.81 11.64
CA HIS A 212 -10.26 6.39 11.72
C HIS A 212 -9.26 6.12 12.84
N GLN A 213 -9.60 5.17 13.73
CA GLN A 213 -8.68 4.65 14.73
C GLN A 213 -8.14 3.32 14.23
N GLU A 214 -6.86 3.12 14.43
CA GLU A 214 -6.24 1.85 14.07
C GLU A 214 -6.76 0.71 14.91
N LEU A 215 -6.89 -0.46 14.28
CA LEU A 215 -7.08 -1.69 15.02
C LEU A 215 -5.84 -1.94 15.90
N PRO A 216 -6.01 -2.44 17.12
CA PRO A 216 -4.89 -2.81 17.96
C PRO A 216 -4.10 -3.92 17.26
N ILE A 217 -2.85 -3.62 16.98
CA ILE A 217 -1.90 -4.54 16.36
C ILE A 217 -0.81 -4.80 17.36
N GLN A 218 -0.39 -6.04 17.47
CA GLN A 218 0.71 -6.46 18.32
C GLN A 218 1.91 -6.81 17.45
N ASP A 219 3.07 -6.26 17.80
CA ASP A 219 4.30 -6.69 17.18
C ASP A 219 4.53 -8.18 17.46
N LEU A 220 4.93 -8.91 16.43
CA LEU A 220 5.19 -10.35 16.50
C LEU A 220 6.69 -10.58 16.67
N ASP A 221 7.07 -11.16 17.80
CA ASP A 221 8.44 -11.63 18.00
C ASP A 221 8.68 -12.90 17.17
N LEU A 222 9.49 -12.78 16.13
CA LEU A 222 9.79 -13.91 15.22
C LEU A 222 10.51 -15.06 15.90
N ALA A 223 11.19 -14.83 17.04
CA ALA A 223 11.82 -15.89 17.81
C ALA A 223 10.82 -16.71 18.64
N ASN A 224 9.64 -16.16 18.94
CA ASN A 224 8.63 -16.75 19.82
C ASN A 224 7.23 -16.85 19.18
N THR A 225 7.15 -17.04 17.88
CA THR A 225 5.88 -17.01 17.14
C THR A 225 4.87 -18.05 17.64
N GLN A 226 5.34 -19.26 18.00
CA GLN A 226 4.48 -20.35 18.49
C GLN A 226 3.69 -19.94 19.74
N SER A 227 4.31 -19.22 20.68
CA SER A 227 3.65 -18.79 21.93
C SER A 227 2.62 -17.68 21.68
N GLN A 228 2.88 -16.81 20.71
CA GLN A 228 2.04 -15.67 20.39
C GLN A 228 0.89 -16.00 19.44
N LEU A 229 1.08 -16.93 18.51
CA LEU A 229 0.11 -17.29 17.48
C LEU A 229 -0.64 -18.58 17.81
N GLY A 230 -0.06 -19.47 18.66
CA GLY A 230 -0.56 -20.83 18.89
C GLY A 230 -0.24 -21.81 17.75
N TYR A 231 0.58 -21.40 16.78
CA TYR A 231 1.05 -22.22 15.68
C TYR A 231 2.42 -21.74 15.18
N GLU A 232 3.14 -22.61 14.46
CA GLU A 232 4.42 -22.28 13.85
C GLU A 232 4.22 -21.36 12.65
N LEU A 233 4.89 -20.21 12.67
CA LEU A 233 4.86 -19.26 11.57
C LEU A 233 5.60 -19.82 10.36
N ARG A 234 4.98 -19.75 9.20
CA ARG A 234 5.61 -20.02 7.90
C ARG A 234 5.92 -18.69 7.23
N THR A 235 7.18 -18.50 6.89
CA THR A 235 7.67 -17.29 6.22
C THR A 235 8.15 -17.61 4.81
N PRO A 236 7.93 -16.73 3.82
CA PRO A 236 8.49 -16.95 2.50
C PRO A 236 10.01 -16.92 2.53
N SER A 237 10.65 -17.91 1.91
CA SER A 237 12.09 -17.94 1.66
C SER A 237 12.46 -17.23 0.35
N PHE A 238 11.52 -17.07 -0.55
CA PHE A 238 11.63 -16.23 -1.75
C PHE A 238 11.02 -14.86 -1.48
N LEU A 239 11.77 -13.80 -1.77
CA LEU A 239 11.29 -12.41 -1.82
C LEU A 239 11.63 -11.82 -3.18
N PRO A 240 10.79 -10.96 -3.74
CA PRO A 240 11.13 -10.17 -4.92
C PRO A 240 12.39 -9.36 -4.69
N SER A 241 13.15 -9.11 -5.76
CA SER A 241 14.42 -8.36 -5.66
C SER A 241 14.20 -6.99 -5.03
N GLY A 242 15.05 -6.65 -4.06
CA GLY A 242 15.01 -5.38 -3.33
C GLY A 242 14.08 -5.36 -2.12
N TYR A 243 13.20 -6.35 -1.95
CA TYR A 243 12.29 -6.40 -0.80
C TYR A 243 12.98 -6.95 0.45
N GLU A 244 12.76 -6.28 1.57
CA GLU A 244 13.19 -6.71 2.91
C GLU A 244 11.99 -6.72 3.86
N LEU A 245 12.07 -7.54 4.92
CA LEU A 245 11.04 -7.55 5.96
C LEU A 245 11.09 -6.23 6.74
N ALA A 246 10.01 -5.48 6.67
CA ALA A 246 9.85 -4.22 7.39
C ALA A 246 9.18 -4.42 8.75
N LYS A 247 8.16 -5.32 8.82
CA LYS A 247 7.38 -5.52 10.03
C LYS A 247 6.79 -6.91 10.10
N ALA A 248 6.75 -7.47 11.31
CA ALA A 248 6.01 -8.68 11.64
C ALA A 248 4.98 -8.37 12.71
N GLU A 249 3.73 -8.79 12.51
CA GLU A 249 2.61 -8.38 13.36
C GLU A 249 1.62 -9.51 13.55
N ARG A 250 1.03 -9.57 14.75
CA ARG A 250 -0.16 -10.35 15.04
C ARG A 250 -1.39 -9.49 14.82
N VAL A 251 -2.33 -9.99 14.06
CA VAL A 251 -3.61 -9.35 13.79
C VAL A 251 -4.75 -10.30 14.16
N ASP A 252 -5.59 -9.89 15.08
CA ASP A 252 -6.78 -10.64 15.46
C ASP A 252 -7.99 -10.06 14.73
N LEU A 253 -8.62 -10.86 13.86
CA LEU A 253 -9.76 -10.45 13.06
C LEU A 253 -10.85 -11.52 13.10
N ALA A 254 -12.07 -11.14 13.50
CA ALA A 254 -13.25 -12.01 13.49
C ALA A 254 -13.01 -13.37 14.19
N ASN A 255 -12.35 -13.37 15.34
CA ASN A 255 -11.91 -14.53 16.12
C ASN A 255 -10.85 -15.41 15.44
N GLU A 256 -10.18 -14.89 14.44
CA GLU A 256 -9.06 -15.53 13.77
C GLU A 256 -7.76 -14.78 14.05
N THR A 257 -6.71 -15.48 14.46
CA THR A 257 -5.37 -14.91 14.64
C THR A 257 -4.55 -15.12 13.38
N TRP A 258 -4.03 -14.02 12.85
CA TRP A 258 -3.18 -13.99 11.68
C TRP A 258 -1.80 -13.45 12.04
N ALA A 259 -0.77 -14.04 11.46
CA ALA A 259 0.51 -13.37 11.32
C ALA A 259 0.49 -12.54 10.03
N ARG A 260 0.89 -11.27 10.10
CA ARG A 260 1.10 -10.40 8.95
C ARG A 260 2.57 -10.01 8.88
N LEU A 261 3.21 -10.34 7.77
CA LEU A 261 4.56 -9.92 7.44
C LEU A 261 4.45 -8.85 6.35
N SER A 262 5.01 -7.68 6.61
CA SER A 262 5.07 -6.57 5.66
C SER A 262 6.48 -6.48 5.12
N TYR A 263 6.62 -6.56 3.82
CA TYR A 263 7.87 -6.42 3.10
C TYR A 263 7.84 -5.14 2.29
N THR A 264 9.00 -4.50 2.12
CA THR A 264 9.11 -3.28 1.30
C THR A 264 10.44 -3.24 0.57
N ASP A 265 10.46 -2.60 -0.57
CA ASP A 265 11.68 -2.21 -1.29
C ASP A 265 12.07 -0.74 -1.00
N GLY A 266 11.40 -0.14 0.00
CA GLY A 266 11.55 1.25 0.41
C GLY A 266 10.38 2.15 0.01
N ALA A 267 9.64 1.83 -1.05
CA ALA A 267 8.42 2.53 -1.47
C ALA A 267 7.22 1.59 -1.60
N GLU A 268 7.36 0.56 -2.40
CA GLU A 268 6.31 -0.42 -2.60
C GLU A 268 6.23 -1.39 -1.42
N GLN A 269 5.03 -1.90 -1.18
CA GLN A 269 4.78 -2.89 -0.13
C GLN A 269 4.27 -4.19 -0.70
N ALA A 270 4.70 -5.30 -0.08
CA ALA A 270 4.11 -6.61 -0.22
C ALA A 270 3.74 -7.15 1.14
N PHE A 271 2.58 -7.73 1.25
CA PHE A 271 2.07 -8.33 2.47
C PHE A 271 2.00 -9.83 2.30
N PHE A 272 2.44 -10.54 3.32
CA PHE A 272 2.27 -11.98 3.43
C PHE A 272 1.55 -12.26 4.75
N LEU A 273 0.37 -12.85 4.65
CA LEU A 273 -0.43 -13.21 5.81
C LEU A 273 -0.50 -14.73 5.92
N HIS A 274 -0.36 -15.21 7.13
CA HIS A 274 -0.40 -16.64 7.43
C HIS A 274 -1.25 -16.91 8.65
N ARG A 275 -2.06 -17.95 8.57
CA ARG A 275 -2.74 -18.53 9.74
C ARG A 275 -2.86 -20.04 9.64
N ARG A 276 -3.00 -20.68 10.78
CA ARG A 276 -3.44 -22.07 10.84
C ARG A 276 -4.96 -22.17 10.86
N ILE A 277 -5.53 -23.06 10.07
CA ILE A 277 -6.95 -23.35 10.05
C ILE A 277 -7.19 -24.51 11.02
N GLY A 278 -8.11 -24.35 11.99
CA GLY A 278 -8.49 -25.40 12.93
C GLY A 278 -9.04 -26.63 12.20
N GLY A 279 -8.75 -27.83 12.72
CA GLY A 279 -8.85 -29.11 12.06
C GLY A 279 -10.13 -29.43 11.29
N GLY A 280 -9.98 -30.13 10.18
CA GLY A 280 -11.04 -30.85 9.49
C GLY A 280 -11.05 -30.78 7.95
N LEU A 281 -10.31 -29.90 7.31
CA LEU A 281 -10.21 -29.86 5.84
C LEU A 281 -8.79 -30.24 5.40
N THR A 282 -8.52 -31.53 5.32
CA THR A 282 -7.37 -32.02 4.55
C THR A 282 -7.67 -31.81 3.08
N VAL A 283 -7.08 -30.77 2.49
CA VAL A 283 -7.05 -30.64 1.04
C VAL A 283 -5.96 -31.59 0.55
N SER A 284 -6.36 -32.65 -0.13
CA SER A 284 -5.52 -33.79 -0.51
C SER A 284 -4.52 -33.54 -1.63
N ASP A 285 -4.38 -32.29 -2.10
CA ASP A 285 -3.41 -31.94 -3.13
C ASP A 285 -2.72 -30.62 -2.78
N PRO A 286 -1.40 -30.66 -2.43
CA PRO A 286 -0.69 -29.48 -1.91
C PRO A 286 -0.56 -28.32 -2.89
N LEU A 287 -0.86 -28.44 -4.13
CA LEU A 287 -0.81 -27.37 -5.12
C LEU A 287 -1.70 -27.70 -6.33
N ALA A 288 -2.85 -28.34 -6.09
CA ALA A 288 -3.85 -28.36 -7.13
C ALA A 288 -4.01 -26.90 -7.57
N LYS A 289 -3.60 -26.60 -8.79
CA LYS A 289 -3.68 -25.27 -9.43
C LYS A 289 -5.07 -24.62 -9.31
N HIS A 290 -6.01 -25.34 -8.75
CA HIS A 290 -7.42 -25.01 -8.56
C HIS A 290 -7.75 -24.31 -7.23
N ASN A 291 -6.87 -24.30 -6.22
CA ASN A 291 -7.13 -23.65 -4.92
C ASN A 291 -6.49 -22.27 -4.78
N LEU A 292 -5.70 -21.84 -5.76
CA LEU A 292 -5.13 -20.51 -5.80
C LEU A 292 -6.17 -19.53 -6.33
N ARG A 293 -6.64 -18.64 -5.47
CA ARG A 293 -7.56 -17.57 -5.87
C ARG A 293 -6.77 -16.30 -6.13
N VAL A 294 -7.03 -15.70 -7.28
CA VAL A 294 -6.39 -14.44 -7.70
C VAL A 294 -7.42 -13.33 -7.66
N PHE A 295 -7.10 -12.25 -6.99
CA PHE A 295 -7.91 -11.03 -6.93
C PHE A 295 -7.06 -9.85 -7.36
N THR A 296 -7.67 -8.88 -8.03
CA THR A 296 -7.03 -7.61 -8.37
C THR A 296 -7.86 -6.46 -7.83
N VAL A 297 -7.19 -5.48 -7.24
CA VAL A 297 -7.80 -4.24 -6.73
C VAL A 297 -6.92 -3.07 -7.14
N GLY A 298 -7.30 -2.38 -8.20
CA GLY A 298 -6.42 -1.40 -8.82
C GLY A 298 -5.13 -2.07 -9.31
N PRO A 299 -3.97 -1.48 -9.02
CA PRO A 299 -2.67 -2.06 -9.37
C PRO A 299 -2.25 -3.21 -8.43
N TRP A 300 -3.05 -3.53 -7.41
CA TRP A 300 -2.76 -4.55 -6.42
C TRP A 300 -3.25 -5.92 -6.89
N THR A 301 -2.35 -6.90 -6.82
CA THR A 301 -2.67 -8.31 -6.99
C THR A 301 -2.65 -8.98 -5.60
N MET A 302 -3.59 -9.89 -5.38
CA MET A 302 -3.70 -10.67 -4.16
C MET A 302 -3.93 -12.13 -4.51
N LEU A 303 -3.19 -13.00 -3.86
CA LEU A 303 -3.33 -14.45 -3.95
C LEU A 303 -3.77 -15.01 -2.61
N ASP A 304 -4.73 -15.94 -2.64
CA ASP A 304 -5.26 -16.68 -1.48
C ASP A 304 -5.07 -18.18 -1.75
N ALA A 305 -4.34 -18.87 -0.88
CA ALA A 305 -4.08 -20.29 -0.98
C ALA A 305 -4.30 -20.97 0.37
N THR A 306 -4.85 -22.19 0.32
CA THR A 306 -5.00 -23.07 1.50
C THR A 306 -4.29 -24.38 1.24
N VAL A 307 -3.29 -24.69 2.08
CA VAL A 307 -2.47 -25.90 1.96
C VAL A 307 -2.18 -26.48 3.36
N ASN A 308 -2.39 -27.78 3.54
CA ASN A 308 -2.04 -28.49 4.78
C ASN A 308 -2.51 -27.81 6.08
N ASN A 309 -3.79 -27.41 6.14
CA ASN A 309 -4.38 -26.67 7.26
C ASN A 309 -3.75 -25.27 7.53
N HIS A 310 -3.03 -24.72 6.58
CA HIS A 310 -2.53 -23.37 6.60
C HIS A 310 -3.19 -22.55 5.49
N ARG A 311 -3.53 -21.32 5.80
CA ARG A 311 -4.00 -20.35 4.83
C ARG A 311 -2.96 -19.26 4.66
N PHE A 312 -2.66 -18.96 3.42
CA PHE A 312 -1.70 -17.97 2.99
C PHE A 312 -2.38 -16.92 2.13
N LEU A 313 -2.08 -15.66 2.39
CA LEU A 313 -2.47 -14.55 1.53
C LEU A 313 -1.19 -13.79 1.19
N ALA A 314 -0.95 -13.56 -0.09
CA ALA A 314 0.11 -12.68 -0.54
C ALA A 314 -0.51 -11.54 -1.36
N ALA A 315 -0.11 -10.30 -1.09
CA ALA A 315 -0.67 -9.13 -1.77
C ALA A 315 0.41 -8.06 -1.99
N GLY A 316 0.38 -7.42 -3.14
CA GLY A 316 1.30 -6.34 -3.48
C GLY A 316 1.06 -5.79 -4.88
N ARG A 317 1.81 -4.75 -5.24
CA ARG A 317 1.90 -4.26 -6.63
C ARG A 317 2.92 -5.09 -7.43
N LEU A 318 2.85 -6.39 -7.25
CA LEU A 318 3.73 -7.40 -7.80
C LEU A 318 2.99 -8.26 -8.83
N GLY A 319 3.72 -8.83 -9.76
CA GLY A 319 3.17 -9.81 -10.68
C GLY A 319 2.65 -11.06 -9.94
N LYS A 320 1.60 -11.68 -10.50
CA LYS A 320 1.02 -12.92 -9.96
C LYS A 320 2.09 -13.96 -9.65
N ASP A 321 3.05 -14.16 -10.55
CA ASP A 321 4.07 -15.22 -10.42
C ASP A 321 5.01 -14.96 -9.23
N GLN A 322 5.36 -13.69 -8.95
CA GLN A 322 6.17 -13.31 -7.79
C GLN A 322 5.44 -13.59 -6.47
N LEU A 323 4.15 -13.21 -6.37
CA LEU A 323 3.33 -13.49 -5.20
C LEU A 323 3.10 -15.01 -5.02
N GLN A 324 2.96 -15.75 -6.11
CA GLN A 324 2.85 -17.19 -6.08
C GLN A 324 4.15 -17.83 -5.55
N MET A 325 5.31 -17.40 -6.04
CA MET A 325 6.61 -17.86 -5.52
C MET A 325 6.79 -17.55 -4.02
N MET A 326 6.30 -16.39 -3.54
CA MET A 326 6.29 -16.10 -2.09
C MET A 326 5.49 -17.15 -1.31
N ILE A 327 4.28 -17.49 -1.78
CA ILE A 327 3.45 -18.51 -1.12
C ILE A 327 4.11 -19.90 -1.20
N GLU A 328 4.54 -20.31 -2.39
CA GLU A 328 5.14 -21.63 -2.61
C GLU A 328 6.39 -21.84 -1.76
N SER A 329 7.22 -20.80 -1.60
CA SER A 329 8.43 -20.84 -0.80
C SER A 329 8.18 -20.92 0.72
N ALA A 330 6.98 -20.64 1.19
CA ALA A 330 6.58 -20.77 2.59
C ALA A 330 5.95 -22.14 2.90
N ILE A 331 5.64 -22.94 1.89
CA ILE A 331 5.07 -24.29 2.04
C ILE A 331 6.25 -25.26 2.23
N PRO A 332 6.21 -26.12 3.25
CA PRO A 332 7.28 -27.11 3.52
C PRO A 332 7.36 -28.19 2.44
#